data_c9d4a936e28acdac26c1f086b2b301c7
#
_entry.id   c9d4a936e28acdac26c1f086b2b301c7
#
_cell.length_a   1.000
_cell.length_b   1.000
_cell.length_c   1.000
_cell.angle_alpha   90.00
_cell.angle_beta   90.00
_cell.angle_gamma   90.00
#
_symmetry.space_group_name_H-M   'P 1'
#
loop_
_entity.id
_entity.type
_entity.pdbx_description
1 polymer ?
#
loop_
_entity_poly.entity_id
_entity_poly.type
_entity_poly.pdbx_seq_one_letter_code
_entity_poly.pdbx_strand_id
1 'polypeptide(L)'
;MLNKHLKVAVLIRHYNASAGGAERYCVELTKRLAKIYDVHVFTQHNSEQSENITFHRIPQWFQRPRYLNQLLFSWFTRRETKYKFDIVHSHDMVTHANIYTLHVPCVKTKWSESKGVKGVLRWLNTLLSPRKIAYLWLEHSEMKPLKHRHFISVSEYLSRNILMNYPKTNKHITIAYPG
;
A
#
# COMPACT_ATOMS: atom_id res chain seq x y z
N MET A 1 -18.28 4.81 -29.09
CA MET A 1 -18.63 3.59 -28.31
C MET A 1 -17.49 3.32 -27.37
N LEU A 2 -17.60 3.80 -26.16
CA LEU A 2 -16.66 3.68 -25.03
C LEU A 2 -17.42 4.25 -23.86
N ASN A 3 -17.47 3.79 -22.70
CA ASN A 3 -16.51 3.12 -21.89
C ASN A 3 -17.30 2.38 -20.86
N LYS A 4 -17.13 1.12 -20.77
CA LYS A 4 -17.31 0.47 -19.49
C LYS A 4 -16.33 1.19 -18.56
N HIS A 5 -16.82 2.09 -17.72
CA HIS A 5 -15.98 2.79 -16.76
C HIS A 5 -15.30 1.72 -15.92
N LEU A 6 -13.97 1.62 -16.03
CA LEU A 6 -13.21 0.68 -15.21
C LEU A 6 -13.50 0.97 -13.74
N LYS A 7 -13.79 -0.09 -12.98
CA LYS A 7 -13.99 0.02 -11.54
C LYS A 7 -12.65 -0.04 -10.82
N VAL A 8 -12.32 1.03 -10.14
CA VAL A 8 -11.06 1.17 -9.42
C VAL A 8 -11.32 1.20 -7.92
N ALA A 9 -10.74 0.24 -7.19
CA ALA A 9 -10.69 0.26 -5.73
C ALA A 9 -9.40 0.94 -5.28
N VAL A 10 -9.51 1.98 -4.47
CA VAL A 10 -8.38 2.66 -3.81
C VAL A 10 -8.37 2.28 -2.34
N LEU A 11 -7.22 1.78 -1.86
CA LEU A 11 -7.08 1.28 -0.49
C LEU A 11 -6.16 2.19 0.31
N ILE A 12 -6.69 2.82 1.35
CA ILE A 12 -5.95 3.64 2.29
C ILE A 12 -6.67 3.71 3.63
N ARG A 13 -5.97 3.55 4.76
CA ARG A 13 -6.60 3.55 6.09
C ARG A 13 -7.11 4.92 6.52
N HIS A 14 -6.39 5.97 6.17
CA HIS A 14 -6.74 7.36 6.49
C HIS A 14 -6.89 8.17 5.20
N TYR A 15 -8.10 8.42 4.78
CA TYR A 15 -8.39 9.25 3.61
C TYR A 15 -8.64 10.69 4.06
N ASN A 16 -7.54 11.46 4.21
CA ASN A 16 -7.54 12.82 4.71
C ASN A 16 -6.33 13.59 4.17
N ALA A 17 -6.55 14.61 3.35
CA ALA A 17 -5.49 15.40 2.72
C ALA A 17 -4.61 16.17 3.70
N SER A 18 -5.08 16.42 4.93
CA SER A 18 -4.31 17.12 5.98
C SER A 18 -3.51 16.21 6.90
N ALA A 19 -3.66 14.87 6.79
CA ALA A 19 -2.99 13.92 7.69
C ALA A 19 -1.50 13.73 7.37
N GLY A 20 -1.11 13.83 6.10
CA GLY A 20 0.28 13.67 5.68
C GLY A 20 0.46 13.72 4.16
N GLY A 21 1.71 13.65 3.69
CA GLY A 21 2.02 13.72 2.26
C GLY A 21 1.50 12.55 1.45
N ALA A 22 1.55 11.34 1.99
CA ALA A 22 1.04 10.14 1.34
C ALA A 22 -0.49 10.17 1.21
N GLU A 23 -1.17 10.61 2.26
CA GLU A 23 -2.62 10.77 2.30
C GLU A 23 -3.07 11.86 1.34
N ARG A 24 -2.40 13.01 1.33
CA ARG A 24 -2.67 14.10 0.38
C ARG A 24 -2.50 13.66 -1.06
N TYR A 25 -1.40 12.95 -1.36
CA TYR A 25 -1.16 12.40 -2.69
C TYR A 25 -2.29 11.45 -3.11
N CYS A 26 -2.70 10.53 -2.20
CA CYS A 26 -3.80 9.62 -2.46
C CYS A 26 -5.10 10.35 -2.76
N VAL A 27 -5.47 11.35 -1.94
CA VAL A 27 -6.70 12.15 -2.12
C VAL A 27 -6.70 12.86 -3.47
N GLU A 28 -5.62 13.57 -3.81
CA GLU A 28 -5.50 14.29 -5.07
C GLU A 28 -5.55 13.35 -6.29
N LEU A 29 -4.82 12.25 -6.24
CA LEU A 29 -4.85 11.24 -7.29
C LEU A 29 -6.26 10.66 -7.45
N THR A 30 -6.90 10.29 -6.36
CA THR A 30 -8.24 9.69 -6.37
C THR A 30 -9.28 10.64 -6.95
N LYS A 31 -9.25 11.92 -6.58
CA LYS A 31 -10.14 12.97 -7.13
C LYS A 31 -9.95 13.12 -8.66
N ARG A 32 -8.73 12.98 -9.15
CA ARG A 32 -8.45 13.02 -10.61
C ARG A 32 -8.95 11.76 -11.31
N LEU A 33 -8.72 10.58 -10.73
CA LEU A 33 -9.19 9.31 -11.27
C LEU A 33 -10.72 9.25 -11.34
N ALA A 34 -11.42 9.80 -10.35
CA ALA A 34 -12.89 9.81 -10.30
C ALA A 34 -13.56 10.66 -11.39
N LYS A 35 -12.80 11.47 -12.14
CA LYS A 35 -13.30 12.17 -13.33
C LYS A 35 -13.42 11.26 -14.55
N ILE A 36 -12.77 10.09 -14.53
CA ILE A 36 -12.61 9.22 -15.71
C ILE A 36 -13.12 7.80 -15.40
N TYR A 37 -13.02 7.35 -14.15
CA TYR A 37 -13.30 5.98 -13.73
C TYR A 37 -14.36 5.93 -12.61
N ASP A 38 -14.99 4.77 -12.45
CA ASP A 38 -15.85 4.47 -11.29
C ASP A 38 -14.94 4.13 -10.10
N VAL A 39 -14.77 5.11 -9.18
CA VAL A 39 -13.79 5.03 -8.10
C VAL A 39 -14.44 4.75 -6.75
N HIS A 40 -13.97 3.71 -6.09
CA HIS A 40 -14.38 3.28 -4.76
C HIS A 40 -13.20 3.35 -3.80
N VAL A 41 -13.34 4.10 -2.71
CA VAL A 41 -12.31 4.23 -1.68
C VAL A 41 -12.66 3.36 -0.47
N PHE A 42 -11.75 2.45 -0.12
CA PHE A 42 -11.85 1.59 1.06
C PHE A 42 -10.95 2.17 2.16
N THR A 43 -11.57 2.68 3.22
CA THR A 43 -10.87 3.43 4.27
C THR A 43 -11.43 3.15 5.66
N GLN A 44 -10.61 3.32 6.70
CA GLN A 44 -11.05 3.25 8.10
C GLN A 44 -11.52 4.62 8.60
N HIS A 45 -10.85 5.69 8.14
CA HIS A 45 -11.16 7.07 8.51
C HIS A 45 -11.23 7.95 7.25
N ASN A 46 -12.36 8.58 7.05
CA ASN A 46 -12.60 9.52 5.96
C ASN A 46 -12.95 10.89 6.52
N SER A 47 -12.23 11.92 6.09
CA SER A 47 -12.49 13.34 6.40
C SER A 47 -12.80 14.15 5.14
N GLU A 48 -12.79 13.50 3.97
CA GLU A 48 -13.02 14.14 2.68
C GLU A 48 -14.43 13.83 2.16
N GLN A 49 -14.99 14.76 1.43
CA GLN A 49 -16.24 14.57 0.69
C GLN A 49 -15.98 14.70 -0.81
N SER A 50 -16.62 13.87 -1.61
CA SER A 50 -16.58 13.95 -3.07
C SER A 50 -17.82 13.25 -3.64
N GLU A 51 -18.53 13.92 -4.51
CA GLU A 51 -19.75 13.39 -5.15
C GLU A 51 -19.46 12.23 -6.13
N ASN A 52 -18.26 12.19 -6.67
CA ASN A 52 -17.85 11.21 -7.70
C ASN A 52 -17.05 10.03 -7.13
N ILE A 53 -17.02 9.86 -5.81
CA ILE A 53 -16.28 8.78 -5.15
C ILE A 53 -17.21 8.02 -4.22
N THR A 54 -17.26 6.70 -4.37
CA THR A 54 -17.99 5.83 -3.45
C THR A 54 -17.07 5.41 -2.30
N PHE A 55 -17.45 5.76 -1.07
CA PHE A 55 -16.67 5.43 0.12
C PHE A 55 -17.20 4.16 0.78
N HIS A 56 -16.27 3.23 1.09
CA HIS A 56 -16.51 2.00 1.83
C HIS A 56 -15.74 2.03 3.15
N ARG A 57 -16.46 2.02 4.25
CA ARG A 57 -15.85 2.03 5.57
C ARG A 57 -15.38 0.62 5.96
N ILE A 58 -14.09 0.48 6.21
CA ILE A 58 -13.48 -0.74 6.73
C ILE A 58 -13.43 -0.68 8.26
N PRO A 59 -13.88 -1.73 8.98
CA PRO A 59 -13.83 -1.75 10.44
C PRO A 59 -12.41 -1.63 10.98
N GLN A 60 -12.24 -0.81 12.02
CA GLN A 60 -11.02 -0.74 12.82
C GLN A 60 -11.28 -1.36 14.20
N TRP A 61 -11.03 -2.64 14.32
CA TRP A 61 -11.27 -3.34 15.61
C TRP A 61 -10.20 -3.05 16.64
N PHE A 62 -8.95 -2.75 16.19
CA PHE A 62 -7.83 -2.48 17.08
C PHE A 62 -7.17 -1.16 16.73
N GLN A 63 -7.06 -0.26 17.70
CA GLN A 63 -6.17 0.90 17.57
C GLN A 63 -4.72 0.50 17.83
N ARG A 64 -4.51 -0.40 18.79
CA ARG A 64 -3.22 -0.99 19.16
C ARG A 64 -3.41 -2.48 19.41
N PRO A 65 -2.40 -3.33 19.03
CA PRO A 65 -1.20 -2.95 18.28
C PRO A 65 -1.47 -2.71 16.79
N ARG A 66 -0.78 -1.72 16.20
CA ARG A 66 -1.00 -1.27 14.81
C ARG A 66 -0.84 -2.35 13.75
N TYR A 67 0.01 -3.34 13.99
CA TYR A 67 0.24 -4.42 13.01
C TYR A 67 -0.99 -5.32 12.85
N LEU A 68 -1.74 -5.57 13.92
CA LEU A 68 -3.00 -6.33 13.83
C LEU A 68 -4.03 -5.56 12.99
N ASN A 69 -4.16 -4.25 13.22
CA ASN A 69 -5.04 -3.42 12.40
C ASN A 69 -4.65 -3.45 10.92
N GLN A 70 -3.34 -3.43 10.62
CA GLN A 70 -2.85 -3.53 9.23
C GLN A 70 -3.19 -4.87 8.59
N LEU A 71 -3.01 -5.98 9.32
CA LEU A 71 -3.38 -7.32 8.84
C LEU A 71 -4.88 -7.43 8.57
N LEU A 72 -5.70 -6.95 9.51
CA LEU A 72 -7.16 -6.95 9.37
C LEU A 72 -7.60 -6.06 8.21
N PHE A 73 -7.02 -4.87 8.05
CA PHE A 73 -7.29 -4.01 6.90
C PHE A 73 -6.99 -4.71 5.58
N SER A 74 -5.85 -5.39 5.48
CA SER A 74 -5.49 -6.17 4.30
C SER A 74 -6.47 -7.33 4.05
N TRP A 75 -6.94 -8.00 5.12
CA TRP A 75 -7.88 -9.10 5.01
C TRP A 75 -9.29 -8.63 4.58
N PHE A 76 -9.81 -7.59 5.23
CA PHE A 76 -11.14 -7.04 4.91
C PHE A 76 -11.18 -6.47 3.50
N THR A 77 -10.18 -5.65 3.12
CA THR A 77 -10.13 -5.07 1.78
C THR A 77 -9.99 -6.14 0.71
N ARG A 78 -9.24 -7.22 0.96
CA ARG A 78 -9.17 -8.37 0.05
C ARG A 78 -10.53 -9.02 -0.17
N ARG A 79 -11.30 -9.22 0.91
CA ARG A 79 -12.63 -9.82 0.84
C ARG A 79 -13.60 -8.92 0.05
N GLU A 80 -13.56 -7.63 0.31
CA GLU A 80 -14.48 -6.67 -0.32
C GLU A 80 -14.14 -6.40 -1.80
N THR A 81 -12.85 -6.45 -2.19
CA THR A 81 -12.43 -6.09 -3.55
C THR A 81 -12.30 -7.30 -4.48
N LYS A 82 -12.21 -8.51 -3.94
CA LYS A 82 -11.99 -9.73 -4.73
C LYS A 82 -13.08 -9.92 -5.79
N TYR A 83 -12.67 -9.99 -7.05
CA TYR A 83 -13.52 -10.19 -8.24
C TYR A 83 -14.57 -9.07 -8.50
N LYS A 84 -14.53 -7.96 -7.79
CA LYS A 84 -15.51 -6.87 -7.95
C LYS A 84 -14.94 -5.65 -8.67
N PHE A 85 -13.62 -5.56 -8.78
CA PHE A 85 -12.90 -4.41 -9.33
C PHE A 85 -11.90 -4.83 -10.40
N ASP A 86 -11.77 -4.01 -11.44
CA ASP A 86 -10.81 -4.21 -12.51
C ASP A 86 -9.39 -3.87 -12.02
N ILE A 87 -9.27 -2.84 -11.19
CA ILE A 87 -8.01 -2.38 -10.60
C ILE A 87 -8.18 -2.22 -9.09
N VAL A 88 -7.21 -2.73 -8.33
CA VAL A 88 -7.06 -2.50 -6.90
C VAL A 88 -5.75 -1.76 -6.68
N HIS A 89 -5.84 -0.47 -6.36
CA HIS A 89 -4.71 0.42 -6.12
C HIS A 89 -4.54 0.68 -4.63
N SER A 90 -3.40 0.31 -4.06
CA SER A 90 -3.14 0.49 -2.63
C SER A 90 -2.06 1.54 -2.36
N HIS A 91 -2.32 2.37 -1.35
CA HIS A 91 -1.38 3.28 -0.71
C HIS A 91 -0.93 2.77 0.67
N ASP A 92 -1.49 1.66 1.11
CA ASP A 92 -1.14 0.95 2.34
C ASP A 92 -0.61 -0.46 2.05
N MET A 93 0.09 -1.05 3.02
CA MET A 93 0.65 -2.40 2.89
C MET A 93 -0.48 -3.44 2.93
N VAL A 94 -0.81 -4.00 1.77
CA VAL A 94 -1.79 -5.09 1.62
C VAL A 94 -1.22 -6.21 0.74
N THR A 95 -1.85 -7.37 0.71
CA THR A 95 -1.30 -8.56 0.01
C THR A 95 -1.85 -8.77 -1.40
N HIS A 96 -2.87 -8.01 -1.83
CA HIS A 96 -3.72 -8.37 -2.95
C HIS A 96 -3.92 -7.30 -4.03
N ALA A 97 -3.30 -6.12 -3.89
CA ALA A 97 -3.46 -5.06 -4.89
C ALA A 97 -2.73 -5.37 -6.22
N ASN A 98 -3.22 -4.75 -7.29
CA ASN A 98 -2.59 -4.76 -8.62
C ASN A 98 -1.55 -3.63 -8.73
N ILE A 99 -1.87 -2.46 -8.15
CA ILE A 99 -1.00 -1.30 -8.15
C ILE A 99 -0.69 -0.91 -6.70
N TYR A 100 0.56 -0.61 -6.44
CA TYR A 100 1.01 -0.10 -5.14
C TYR A 100 1.74 1.21 -5.33
N THR A 101 1.30 2.27 -4.65
CA THR A 101 2.08 3.49 -4.53
C THR A 101 2.85 3.48 -3.22
N LEU A 102 4.17 3.51 -3.34
CA LEU A 102 5.10 3.34 -2.23
C LEU A 102 5.63 4.71 -1.78
N HIS A 103 5.35 5.05 -0.53
CA HIS A 103 5.69 6.33 0.08
C HIS A 103 6.82 6.25 1.09
N VAL A 104 7.20 5.03 1.52
CA VAL A 104 8.21 4.79 2.56
C VAL A 104 9.22 3.75 2.12
N PRO A 105 10.47 3.80 2.62
CA PRO A 105 11.47 2.77 2.36
C PRO A 105 11.04 1.40 2.88
N CYS A 106 11.59 0.34 2.26
CA CYS A 106 11.33 -1.02 2.67
C CYS A 106 11.68 -1.26 4.15
N VAL A 107 10.82 -2.00 4.84
CA VAL A 107 11.08 -2.45 6.22
C VAL A 107 12.35 -3.28 6.27
N LYS A 108 12.60 -4.09 5.25
CA LYS A 108 13.79 -4.93 5.10
C LYS A 108 15.10 -4.13 5.07
N THR A 109 15.10 -2.89 4.60
CA THR A 109 16.29 -2.03 4.54
C THR A 109 17.00 -1.91 5.90
N LYS A 110 16.22 -1.71 6.95
CA LYS A 110 16.75 -1.59 8.33
C LYS A 110 17.50 -2.83 8.81
N TRP A 111 17.46 -3.93 8.08
CA TRP A 111 18.02 -5.22 8.43
C TRP A 111 19.28 -5.55 7.64
N SER A 112 19.32 -5.18 6.36
CA SER A 112 20.46 -5.40 5.49
C SER A 112 21.70 -4.59 5.93
N GLU A 113 21.49 -3.50 6.68
CA GLU A 113 22.57 -2.62 7.15
C GLU A 113 23.36 -3.17 8.36
N SER A 114 22.89 -4.26 8.99
CA SER A 114 23.52 -4.81 10.19
C SER A 114 24.33 -6.07 9.89
N LYS A 115 25.64 -5.99 9.99
CA LYS A 115 26.57 -7.13 9.82
C LYS A 115 27.12 -7.59 11.18
N GLY A 116 27.62 -8.84 11.23
CA GLY A 116 28.26 -9.41 12.41
C GLY A 116 27.31 -9.74 13.57
N VAL A 117 27.83 -9.77 14.80
CA VAL A 117 27.10 -10.15 16.03
C VAL A 117 25.83 -9.31 16.24
N LYS A 118 25.90 -8.00 15.91
CA LYS A 118 24.74 -7.11 15.97
C LYS A 118 23.63 -7.54 15.01
N GLY A 119 23.98 -8.09 13.85
CA GLY A 119 23.03 -8.64 12.88
C GLY A 119 22.30 -9.87 13.43
N VAL A 120 23.04 -10.79 14.05
CA VAL A 120 22.47 -12.00 14.67
C VAL A 120 21.51 -11.66 15.81
N LEU A 121 21.92 -10.76 16.74
CA LEU A 121 21.06 -10.29 17.83
C LEU A 121 19.80 -9.61 17.31
N ARG A 122 19.91 -8.82 16.25
CA ARG A 122 18.77 -8.17 15.62
C ARG A 122 17.82 -9.17 14.96
N TRP A 123 18.37 -10.21 14.34
CA TRP A 123 17.59 -11.31 13.75
C TRP A 123 16.81 -12.08 14.82
N LEU A 124 17.47 -12.48 15.93
CA LEU A 124 16.81 -13.11 17.07
C LEU A 124 15.69 -12.24 17.65
N ASN A 125 15.97 -10.96 17.89
CA ASN A 125 14.97 -10.00 18.38
C ASN A 125 13.78 -9.83 17.42
N THR A 126 13.97 -10.16 16.15
CA THR A 126 12.86 -10.13 15.19
C THR A 126 11.98 -11.34 15.27
N LEU A 127 12.58 -12.51 15.35
CA LEU A 127 11.81 -13.74 15.55
C LEU A 127 10.94 -13.68 16.81
N LEU A 128 11.37 -12.89 17.80
CA LEU A 128 10.60 -12.65 19.04
C LEU A 128 9.60 -11.50 18.94
N SER A 129 9.55 -10.77 17.79
CA SER A 129 8.67 -9.61 17.63
C SER A 129 7.55 -9.88 16.62
N PRO A 130 6.32 -10.18 17.06
CA PRO A 130 5.18 -10.40 16.16
C PRO A 130 4.93 -9.23 15.21
N ARG A 131 5.15 -8.00 15.70
CA ARG A 131 5.05 -6.77 14.88
C ARG A 131 6.00 -6.78 13.69
N LYS A 132 7.28 -7.13 13.94
CA LYS A 132 8.30 -7.12 12.87
C LYS A 132 8.02 -8.22 11.85
N ILE A 133 7.65 -9.41 12.33
CA ILE A 133 7.27 -10.54 11.48
C ILE A 133 6.08 -10.15 10.58
N ALA A 134 5.03 -9.57 11.16
CA ALA A 134 3.85 -9.17 10.42
C ALA A 134 4.17 -8.16 9.29
N TYR A 135 4.93 -7.10 9.58
CA TYR A 135 5.29 -6.12 8.56
C TYR A 135 6.24 -6.68 7.50
N LEU A 136 7.18 -7.54 7.85
CA LEU A 136 8.04 -8.21 6.85
C LEU A 136 7.25 -9.17 5.96
N TRP A 137 6.30 -9.88 6.54
CA TRP A 137 5.42 -10.77 5.78
C TRP A 137 4.53 -9.97 4.81
N LEU A 138 3.95 -8.86 5.27
CA LEU A 138 3.16 -7.96 4.42
C LEU A 138 4.01 -7.41 3.29
N GLU A 139 5.20 -6.84 3.61
CA GLU A 139 6.13 -6.30 2.62
C GLU A 139 6.57 -7.36 1.61
N HIS A 140 6.93 -8.55 2.09
CA HIS A 140 7.30 -9.66 1.19
C HIS A 140 6.14 -10.05 0.26
N SER A 141 4.91 -10.08 0.79
CA SER A 141 3.72 -10.42 0.00
C SER A 141 3.38 -9.32 -1.00
N GLU A 142 3.55 -8.05 -0.62
CA GLU A 142 3.39 -6.88 -1.48
C GLU A 142 4.40 -6.88 -2.62
N MET A 143 5.68 -7.10 -2.31
CA MET A 143 6.80 -7.02 -3.27
C MET A 143 6.95 -8.25 -4.18
N LYS A 144 6.02 -9.20 -4.15
CA LYS A 144 6.02 -10.33 -5.10
C LYS A 144 5.80 -9.82 -6.53
N PRO A 145 6.71 -10.09 -7.48
CA PRO A 145 6.59 -9.64 -8.87
C PRO A 145 5.60 -10.54 -9.62
N LEU A 146 4.31 -10.26 -9.44
CA LEU A 146 3.25 -10.94 -10.19
C LEU A 146 3.02 -10.25 -11.53
N LYS A 147 2.65 -11.00 -12.57
CA LYS A 147 2.45 -10.51 -13.95
C LYS A 147 1.55 -9.26 -14.04
N HIS A 148 0.56 -9.15 -13.18
CA HIS A 148 -0.40 -8.04 -13.17
C HIS A 148 -0.18 -7.05 -12.04
N ARG A 149 1.00 -7.07 -11.41
CA ARG A 149 1.35 -6.17 -10.31
C ARG A 149 2.30 -5.10 -10.77
N HIS A 150 2.00 -3.85 -10.39
CA HIS A 150 2.82 -2.69 -10.72
C HIS A 150 3.10 -1.85 -9.48
N PHE A 151 4.31 -1.30 -9.39
CA PHE A 151 4.74 -0.47 -8.28
C PHE A 151 4.98 0.96 -8.77
N ILE A 152 4.45 1.92 -8.06
CA ILE A 152 4.68 3.34 -8.30
C ILE A 152 5.52 3.85 -7.13
N SER A 153 6.73 4.32 -7.43
CA SER A 153 7.60 4.96 -6.46
C SER A 153 7.48 6.47 -6.58
N VAL A 154 7.32 7.16 -5.46
CA VAL A 154 7.19 8.63 -5.46
C VAL A 154 8.53 9.37 -5.53
N SER A 155 9.66 8.64 -5.57
CA SER A 155 10.99 9.22 -5.74
C SER A 155 12.01 8.20 -6.23
N GLU A 156 13.11 8.69 -6.82
CA GLU A 156 14.24 7.83 -7.20
C GLU A 156 14.88 7.12 -6.00
N TYR A 157 14.99 7.81 -4.87
CA TYR A 157 15.53 7.24 -3.65
C TYR A 157 14.76 5.98 -3.24
N LEU A 158 13.42 6.05 -3.22
CA LEU A 158 12.57 4.92 -2.89
C LEU A 158 12.68 3.81 -3.94
N SER A 159 12.70 4.17 -5.23
CA SER A 159 12.89 3.19 -6.30
C SER A 159 14.20 2.42 -6.13
N ARG A 160 15.32 3.11 -5.89
CA ARG A 160 16.61 2.47 -5.63
C ARG A 160 16.58 1.59 -4.38
N ASN A 161 15.94 2.05 -3.30
CA ASN A 161 15.78 1.27 -2.08
C ASN A 161 14.99 -0.02 -2.30
N ILE A 162 13.89 0.05 -3.07
CA ILE A 162 13.09 -1.12 -3.43
C ILE A 162 13.92 -2.10 -4.26
N LEU A 163 14.61 -1.63 -5.30
CA LEU A 163 15.42 -2.47 -6.18
C LEU A 163 16.58 -3.15 -5.47
N MET A 164 17.20 -2.47 -4.49
CA MET A 164 18.25 -3.08 -3.65
C MET A 164 17.71 -4.23 -2.80
N ASN A 165 16.49 -4.13 -2.29
CA ASN A 165 15.89 -5.16 -1.42
C ASN A 165 15.10 -6.22 -2.18
N TYR A 166 14.53 -5.85 -3.34
CA TYR A 166 13.65 -6.67 -4.17
C TYR A 166 13.99 -6.49 -5.68
N PRO A 167 15.15 -6.95 -6.16
CA PRO A 167 15.61 -6.70 -7.53
C PRO A 167 14.69 -7.26 -8.61
N LYS A 168 13.88 -8.29 -8.29
CA LYS A 168 12.92 -8.86 -9.23
C LYS A 168 11.76 -7.93 -9.58
N THR A 169 11.56 -6.82 -8.84
CA THR A 169 10.53 -5.82 -9.12
C THR A 169 10.91 -4.84 -10.24
N ASN A 170 12.15 -4.85 -10.73
CA ASN A 170 12.66 -3.88 -11.70
C ASN A 170 11.77 -3.68 -12.94
N LYS A 171 11.20 -4.76 -13.47
CA LYS A 171 10.32 -4.72 -14.64
C LYS A 171 8.90 -4.19 -14.34
N HIS A 172 8.58 -3.95 -13.08
CA HIS A 172 7.25 -3.63 -12.59
C HIS A 172 7.20 -2.30 -11.84
N ILE A 173 8.28 -1.53 -11.79
CA ILE A 173 8.36 -0.28 -11.06
C ILE A 173 8.43 0.93 -11.99
N THR A 174 7.65 1.96 -11.67
CA THR A 174 7.66 3.26 -12.34
C THR A 174 7.82 4.36 -11.29
N ILE A 175 8.50 5.45 -11.65
CA ILE A 175 8.63 6.61 -10.77
C ILE A 175 7.58 7.63 -11.18
N ALA A 176 6.75 8.08 -10.22
CA ALA A 176 5.81 9.17 -10.40
C ALA A 176 6.01 10.20 -9.27
N TYR A 177 6.58 11.34 -9.62
CA TYR A 177 6.81 12.40 -8.64
C TYR A 177 5.47 13.03 -8.22
N PRO A 178 5.27 13.30 -6.90
CA PRO A 178 4.17 14.14 -6.47
C PRO A 178 4.40 15.56 -7.00
N GLY A 179 3.38 16.10 -7.66
CA GLY A 179 3.38 17.48 -8.15
C GLY A 179 3.26 18.51 -7.04
#